data_173fb920c8116597d22c2b6b9b1da499
#
_entry.id   173fb920c8116597d22c2b6b9b1da499
#
_cell.length_a   1.000
_cell.length_b   1.000
_cell.length_c   1.000
_cell.angle_alpha   90.00
_cell.angle_beta   90.00
_cell.angle_gamma   90.00
#
_symmetry.space_group_name_H-M   'P 1'
#
loop_
_entity.id
_entity.type
_entity.pdbx_description
1 polymer ?
#
loop_
_entity_poly.entity_id
_entity_poly.type
_entity_poly.pdbx_seq_one_letter_code
_entity_poly.pdbx_strand_id
1 'polypeptide(L)'
;MVELAKRHPEGSFICGHTGGNWELGVRIIRDTKNVYAEVAGSDPTSGFTEMAVRELGAERVIYGSDVGGRTFASQVAKVIGADIPDSAKELILGGNLRRLLQPSLKAKGYAS
;
A
#
# COMPACT_ATOMS: atom_id res chain seq x y z
N MET A 1 -14.69 -4.29 2.71
CA MET A 1 -13.29 -4.72 2.94
C MET A 1 -12.98 -4.88 4.43
N VAL A 2 -13.17 -3.87 5.26
CA VAL A 2 -12.85 -3.94 6.70
C VAL A 2 -13.55 -5.09 7.41
N GLU A 3 -14.85 -5.27 7.16
CA GLU A 3 -15.60 -6.38 7.74
C GLU A 3 -15.06 -7.75 7.30
N LEU A 4 -14.68 -7.87 6.03
CA LEU A 4 -14.09 -9.09 5.51
C LEU A 4 -12.73 -9.36 6.16
N ALA A 5 -11.91 -8.33 6.29
CA ALA A 5 -10.60 -8.43 6.93
C ALA A 5 -10.69 -8.86 8.39
N LYS A 6 -11.69 -8.34 9.11
CA LYS A 6 -11.94 -8.75 10.51
C LYS A 6 -12.35 -10.21 10.64
N ARG A 7 -13.13 -10.72 9.67
CA ARG A 7 -13.54 -12.13 9.65
C ARG A 7 -12.40 -13.08 9.28
N HIS A 8 -11.40 -12.56 8.58
CA HIS A 8 -10.25 -13.33 8.11
C HIS A 8 -8.95 -12.71 8.56
N PRO A 9 -8.64 -12.77 9.87
CA PRO A 9 -7.45 -12.12 10.42
C PRO A 9 -6.13 -12.72 9.89
N GLU A 10 -6.18 -13.96 9.35
CA GLU A 10 -5.05 -14.63 8.70
C GLU A 10 -4.76 -14.09 7.28
N GLY A 11 -5.73 -13.41 6.68
CA GLY A 11 -5.61 -12.88 5.33
C GLY A 11 -4.99 -11.48 5.30
N SER A 12 -4.35 -11.14 4.18
CA SER A 12 -3.86 -9.79 3.90
C SER A 12 -4.71 -9.18 2.79
N PHE A 13 -5.23 -7.99 3.02
CA PHE A 13 -6.14 -7.31 2.10
C PHE A 13 -5.52 -6.00 1.63
N ILE A 14 -5.44 -5.81 0.33
CA ILE A 14 -4.90 -4.58 -0.27
C ILE A 14 -6.06 -3.72 -0.74
N CYS A 15 -6.19 -2.53 -0.17
CA CYS A 15 -7.18 -1.54 -0.56
C CYS A 15 -6.65 -0.74 -1.75
N GLY A 16 -7.02 -1.16 -2.95
CA GLY A 16 -6.61 -0.49 -4.18
C GLY A 16 -7.04 0.96 -4.21
N HIS A 17 -6.13 1.85 -4.63
CA HIS A 17 -6.32 3.32 -4.66
C HIS A 17 -6.74 3.89 -3.29
N THR A 18 -6.51 3.15 -2.23
CA THR A 18 -6.96 3.46 -0.87
C THR A 18 -8.44 3.86 -0.83
N GLY A 19 -9.26 3.17 -1.66
CA GLY A 19 -10.71 3.38 -1.73
C GLY A 19 -11.15 4.56 -2.59
N GLY A 20 -10.25 5.19 -3.34
CA GLY A 20 -10.56 6.35 -4.18
C GLY A 20 -10.48 7.68 -3.43
N ASN A 21 -11.26 7.86 -2.38
CA ASN A 21 -11.04 8.96 -1.42
C ASN A 21 -10.00 8.51 -0.40
N TRP A 22 -8.73 8.76 -0.71
CA TRP A 22 -7.62 8.23 0.05
C TRP A 22 -7.60 8.70 1.51
N GLU A 23 -7.97 9.94 1.77
CA GLU A 23 -7.99 10.49 3.14
C GLU A 23 -8.97 9.75 4.02
N LEU A 24 -10.20 9.54 3.52
CA LEU A 24 -11.20 8.75 4.20
C LEU A 24 -10.78 7.28 4.28
N GLY A 25 -10.22 6.74 3.20
CA GLY A 25 -9.73 5.36 3.13
C GLY A 25 -8.70 5.06 4.20
N VAL A 26 -7.68 5.91 4.35
CA VAL A 26 -6.66 5.77 5.40
C VAL A 26 -7.30 5.72 6.79
N ARG A 27 -8.25 6.62 7.06
CA ARG A 27 -8.93 6.66 8.37
C ARG A 27 -9.74 5.40 8.64
N ILE A 28 -10.45 4.89 7.61
CA ILE A 28 -11.30 3.70 7.75
C ILE A 28 -10.48 2.45 8.04
N ILE A 29 -9.34 2.29 7.37
CA ILE A 29 -8.52 1.07 7.51
C ILE A 29 -7.52 1.13 8.66
N ARG A 30 -7.35 2.29 9.30
CA ARG A 30 -6.32 2.53 10.31
C ARG A 30 -6.25 1.43 11.36
N ASP A 31 -7.38 1.06 11.93
CA ASP A 31 -7.43 0.13 13.06
C ASP A 31 -7.56 -1.34 12.65
N THR A 32 -7.60 -1.64 11.35
CA THR A 32 -7.67 -3.00 10.81
C THR A 32 -6.32 -3.42 10.24
N LYS A 33 -5.49 -4.05 11.06
CA LYS A 33 -4.06 -4.23 10.83
C LYS A 33 -3.69 -5.09 9.63
N ASN A 34 -4.57 -5.94 9.16
CA ASN A 34 -4.36 -6.77 7.98
C ASN A 34 -4.91 -6.16 6.68
N VAL A 35 -5.25 -4.85 6.71
CA VAL A 35 -5.57 -4.07 5.52
C VAL A 35 -4.43 -3.10 5.22
N TYR A 36 -4.01 -3.08 3.96
CA TYR A 36 -2.89 -2.30 3.44
C TYR A 36 -3.41 -1.24 2.48
N ALA A 37 -2.87 -0.03 2.56
CA ALA A 37 -3.19 1.05 1.63
C ALA A 37 -2.32 0.93 0.37
N GLU A 38 -2.93 0.94 -0.81
CA GLU A 38 -2.22 0.97 -2.07
C GLU A 38 -2.36 2.39 -2.66
N VAL A 39 -1.23 2.99 -3.06
CA VAL A 39 -1.14 4.42 -3.37
C VAL A 39 -1.31 4.78 -4.85
N ALA A 40 -1.62 3.82 -5.71
CA ALA A 40 -1.95 4.12 -7.11
C ALA A 40 -3.26 4.90 -7.22
N GLY A 41 -3.54 5.39 -8.37
CA GLY A 41 -4.82 6.04 -8.66
C GLY A 41 -4.68 7.42 -9.24
N SER A 42 -5.80 8.17 -9.24
CA SER A 42 -6.00 9.30 -10.10
C SER A 42 -5.03 10.46 -9.88
N ASP A 43 -4.90 10.97 -8.71
CA ASP A 43 -4.17 12.22 -8.52
C ASP A 43 -2.99 12.06 -7.56
N PRO A 44 -1.79 12.53 -7.95
CA PRO A 44 -0.65 12.60 -7.04
C PRO A 44 -0.87 13.78 -6.06
N THR A 45 -1.77 13.57 -5.10
CA THR A 45 -2.11 14.59 -4.12
C THR A 45 -1.01 14.73 -3.07
N SER A 46 -0.57 15.96 -2.85
CA SER A 46 0.39 16.28 -1.80
C SER A 46 -0.14 15.85 -0.43
N GLY A 47 0.70 15.17 0.34
CA GLY A 47 0.37 14.73 1.69
C GLY A 47 -0.23 13.33 1.79
N PHE A 48 -0.60 12.70 0.68
CA PHE A 48 -1.20 11.35 0.70
C PHE A 48 -0.24 10.32 1.30
N THR A 49 0.92 10.16 0.71
CA THR A 49 1.89 9.15 1.15
C THR A 49 2.34 9.42 2.58
N GLU A 50 2.58 10.67 2.93
CA GLU A 50 2.97 11.09 4.28
C GLU A 50 1.89 10.76 5.30
N MET A 51 0.62 11.02 4.99
CA MET A 51 -0.50 10.69 5.88
C MET A 51 -0.63 9.18 6.04
N ALA A 52 -0.55 8.42 4.95
CA ALA A 52 -0.65 6.97 4.99
C ALA A 52 0.44 6.37 5.90
N VAL A 53 1.69 6.83 5.76
CA VAL A 53 2.80 6.38 6.60
C VAL A 53 2.58 6.77 8.05
N ARG A 54 2.16 8.00 8.32
CA ARG A 54 1.92 8.47 9.70
C ARG A 54 0.81 7.69 10.39
N GLU A 55 -0.30 7.45 9.70
CA GLU A 55 -1.48 6.83 10.30
C GLU A 55 -1.42 5.29 10.33
N LEU A 56 -0.80 4.68 9.34
CA LEU A 56 -0.78 3.22 9.18
C LEU A 56 0.56 2.58 9.55
N GLY A 57 1.65 3.33 9.44
CA GLY A 57 3.01 2.81 9.42
C GLY A 57 3.46 2.47 8.00
N ALA A 58 4.74 2.66 7.70
CA ALA A 58 5.30 2.42 6.36
C ALA A 58 5.10 0.96 5.89
N GLU A 59 5.08 0.01 6.81
CA GLU A 59 4.90 -1.43 6.53
C GLU A 59 3.50 -1.79 6.04
N ARG A 60 2.54 -0.87 6.13
CA ARG A 60 1.17 -1.08 5.65
C ARG A 60 0.82 -0.26 4.41
N VAL A 61 1.81 0.36 3.78
CA VAL A 61 1.63 1.14 2.54
C VAL A 61 2.32 0.41 1.40
N ILE A 62 1.61 0.26 0.27
CA ILE A 62 2.08 -0.49 -0.89
C ILE A 62 2.03 0.40 -2.13
N TYR A 63 3.08 0.35 -2.92
CA TYR A 63 3.13 1.01 -4.22
C TYR A 63 2.38 0.19 -5.27
N GLY A 64 1.59 0.90 -6.09
CA GLY A 64 1.01 0.39 -7.31
C GLY A 64 1.21 1.40 -8.44
N SER A 65 1.38 0.93 -9.66
CA SER A 65 1.62 1.80 -10.82
C SER A 65 0.35 2.22 -11.54
N ASP A 66 -0.72 1.44 -11.42
CA ASP A 66 -1.94 1.62 -12.21
C ASP A 66 -1.63 1.80 -13.71
N VAL A 67 -0.56 1.12 -14.19
CA VAL A 67 -0.08 1.24 -15.56
C VAL A 67 -1.15 0.74 -16.53
N GLY A 68 -1.37 1.52 -17.60
CA GLY A 68 -2.50 1.33 -18.50
C GLY A 68 -3.56 2.42 -18.30
N GLY A 69 -3.86 2.77 -17.05
CA GLY A 69 -4.71 3.90 -16.71
C GLY A 69 -3.93 5.17 -16.35
N ARG A 70 -2.71 4.99 -15.85
CA ARG A 70 -1.83 6.10 -15.40
C ARG A 70 -0.42 5.93 -15.94
N THR A 71 0.35 7.02 -15.96
CA THR A 71 1.77 6.94 -16.29
C THR A 71 2.55 6.38 -15.10
N PHE A 72 3.51 5.52 -15.38
CA PHE A 72 4.40 4.99 -14.34
C PHE A 72 5.09 6.11 -13.56
N ALA A 73 5.60 7.12 -14.28
CA ALA A 73 6.32 8.23 -13.68
C ALA A 73 5.50 8.99 -12.64
N SER A 74 4.21 9.26 -12.90
CA SER A 74 3.35 9.97 -11.96
C SER A 74 3.11 9.18 -10.69
N GLN A 75 3.01 7.86 -10.79
CA GLN A 75 2.72 7.00 -9.66
C GLN A 75 3.97 6.76 -8.79
N VAL A 76 5.13 6.54 -9.41
CA VAL A 76 6.38 6.37 -8.66
C VAL A 76 6.78 7.67 -7.94
N ALA A 77 6.47 8.81 -8.52
CA ALA A 77 6.74 10.12 -7.91
C ALA A 77 6.00 10.31 -6.58
N LYS A 78 4.84 9.69 -6.40
CA LYS A 78 4.10 9.73 -5.12
C LYS A 78 4.90 9.19 -3.94
N VAL A 79 5.81 8.26 -4.21
CA VAL A 79 6.66 7.65 -3.18
C VAL A 79 8.02 8.34 -3.12
N ILE A 80 8.68 8.46 -4.28
CA ILE A 80 10.03 9.06 -4.36
C ILE A 80 10.02 10.51 -3.87
N GLY A 81 8.99 11.28 -4.25
CA GLY A 81 8.84 12.69 -3.87
C GLY A 81 8.23 12.94 -2.49
N ALA A 82 7.83 11.90 -1.77
CA ALA A 82 7.22 12.05 -0.46
C ALA A 82 8.23 12.45 0.61
N ASP A 83 7.80 13.25 1.57
CA ASP A 83 8.59 13.63 2.73
C ASP A 83 8.52 12.55 3.82
N ILE A 84 9.17 11.44 3.53
CA ILE A 84 9.28 10.29 4.42
C ILE A 84 10.71 9.73 4.35
N PRO A 85 11.17 8.96 5.37
CA PRO A 85 12.51 8.37 5.35
C PRO A 85 12.71 7.43 4.16
N ASP A 86 13.95 7.32 3.67
CA ASP A 86 14.29 6.41 2.57
C ASP A 86 13.95 4.95 2.90
N SER A 87 14.12 4.53 4.15
CA SER A 87 13.70 3.20 4.61
C SER A 87 12.21 2.94 4.41
N ALA A 88 11.37 3.95 4.61
CA ALA A 88 9.94 3.87 4.32
C ALA A 88 9.68 3.74 2.82
N LYS A 89 10.40 4.49 1.99
CA LYS A 89 10.28 4.39 0.52
C LYS A 89 10.62 3.00 0.01
N GLU A 90 11.68 2.39 0.53
CA GLU A 90 12.07 1.02 0.18
C GLU A 90 10.97 0.01 0.51
N LEU A 91 10.37 0.11 1.70
CA LEU A 91 9.26 -0.74 2.09
C LEU A 91 8.06 -0.57 1.15
N ILE A 92 7.68 0.66 0.85
CA ILE A 92 6.51 0.98 0.03
C ILE A 92 6.73 0.53 -1.42
N LEU A 93 7.92 0.77 -1.98
CA LEU A 93 8.21 0.45 -3.40
C LEU A 93 8.30 -1.04 -3.69
N GLY A 94 8.56 -1.88 -2.70
CA GLY A 94 8.63 -3.33 -2.95
C GLY A 94 8.76 -4.21 -1.73
N GLY A 95 9.39 -3.73 -0.66
CA GLY A 95 9.65 -4.53 0.53
C GLY A 95 8.40 -5.14 1.15
N ASN A 96 7.35 -4.34 1.27
CA ASN A 96 6.09 -4.79 1.87
C ASN A 96 5.39 -5.86 1.01
N LEU A 97 5.25 -5.62 -0.28
CA LEU A 97 4.61 -6.58 -1.18
C LEU A 97 5.38 -7.89 -1.25
N ARG A 98 6.71 -7.81 -1.30
CA ARG A 98 7.58 -8.99 -1.25
C ARG A 98 7.32 -9.82 0.01
N ARG A 99 7.26 -9.16 1.17
CA ARG A 99 6.96 -9.83 2.45
C ARG A 99 5.60 -10.52 2.42
N LEU A 100 4.56 -9.84 1.90
CA LEU A 100 3.21 -10.41 1.84
C LEU A 100 3.11 -11.59 0.88
N LEU A 101 3.83 -11.57 -0.23
CA LEU A 101 3.80 -12.64 -1.23
C LEU A 101 4.72 -13.81 -0.89
N GLN A 102 5.70 -13.63 -0.01
CA GLN A 102 6.74 -14.63 0.29
C GLN A 102 6.16 -16.01 0.61
N PRO A 103 5.17 -16.16 1.51
CA PRO A 103 4.62 -17.47 1.82
C PRO A 103 4.01 -18.18 0.60
N SER A 104 3.27 -17.44 -0.23
CA SER A 104 2.65 -17.98 -1.44
C SER A 104 3.67 -18.35 -2.51
N LEU A 105 4.68 -17.52 -2.69
CA LEU A 105 5.76 -17.78 -3.65
C LEU A 105 6.58 -19.00 -3.23
N LYS A 106 6.88 -19.11 -1.95
CA LYS A 106 7.59 -20.27 -1.39
C LYS A 106 6.80 -21.55 -1.58
N ALA A 107 5.49 -21.54 -1.28
CA ALA A 107 4.62 -22.69 -1.44
C ALA A 107 4.52 -23.15 -2.90
N LYS A 108 4.66 -22.24 -3.86
CA LYS A 108 4.65 -22.53 -5.30
C LYS A 108 6.04 -22.84 -5.87
N GLY A 109 7.10 -22.81 -5.07
CA GLY A 109 8.46 -23.09 -5.51
C GLY A 109 9.14 -21.94 -6.24
N TYR A 110 8.61 -20.72 -6.20
CA TYR A 110 9.20 -19.55 -6.87
C TYR A 110 10.20 -18.79 -5.99
N ALA A 111 10.25 -19.09 -4.70
CA ALA A 111 11.16 -18.45 -3.76
C ALA A 111 11.62 -19.45 -2.70
N SER A 112 12.82 -19.24 -2.19
CA SER A 112 13.40 -20.03 -1.09
C SER A 112 13.03 -19.49 0.28
#